data_5a777ea8d282efdfe9ef3d28c48f0ab7
#
_entry.id   5a777ea8d282efdfe9ef3d28c48f0ab7
#
_cell.length_a   1.000
_cell.length_b   1.000
_cell.length_c   1.000
_cell.angle_alpha   90.00
_cell.angle_beta   90.00
_cell.angle_gamma   90.00
#
_symmetry.space_group_name_H-M   'P 1'
#
loop_
_entity.id
_entity.type
_entity.pdbx_description
1 polymer ?
#
loop_
_entity_poly.entity_id
_entity_poly.type
_entity_poly.pdbx_seq_one_letter_code
_entity_poly.pdbx_strand_id
1 'polypeptide(L)'
;MTVGALALAVVAVSSSAPLIAFAAAPALAVAFWRNLFSVALLGPFSATRRRAELRSLTVGAGRREGLYCVLSGVALAAHFATWMPSAQLTSVAAATALGATQPVWQGLIARGQGRRLPPVVWAGIGVAVSGAVLATGADFSASGRAFAGDLLAVAGGLFAAIYTAFGERARVSISTTTYTTVCYGVCSLILLVVCLVGGVPVTGFDGRTWLAILALVAGAQLLGHSMFNYALRRVSATTVSVLILLEAPGAALLGYVWLGQLPRTLALPGLALLLAGVVVVVLGGARAARRATPTPIPTALPPDATPLTAADDRR
;
A
#
# COMPACT_ATOMS: atom_id res chain seq x y z
N MET A 1 11.72 -7.07 13.01
CA MET A 1 11.94 -6.63 11.60
C MET A 1 10.67 -6.09 10.90
N THR A 2 9.53 -6.79 10.90
CA THR A 2 8.32 -6.32 10.17
C THR A 2 7.73 -5.03 10.75
N VAL A 3 7.67 -4.88 12.08
CA VAL A 3 7.17 -3.65 12.73
C VAL A 3 8.05 -2.46 12.40
N GLY A 4 9.38 -2.62 12.47
CA GLY A 4 10.32 -1.56 12.09
C GLY A 4 10.20 -1.15 10.62
N ALA A 5 9.99 -2.13 9.71
CA ALA A 5 9.76 -1.84 8.28
C ALA A 5 8.45 -1.06 8.06
N LEU A 6 7.38 -1.40 8.79
CA LEU A 6 6.09 -0.68 8.72
C LEU A 6 6.19 0.73 9.30
N ALA A 7 6.87 0.91 10.44
CA ALA A 7 7.10 2.24 11.01
C ALA A 7 7.92 3.12 10.06
N LEU A 8 9.01 2.58 9.51
CA LEU A 8 9.82 3.29 8.49
C LEU A 8 9.00 3.63 7.25
N ALA A 9 8.16 2.69 6.79
CA ALA A 9 7.29 2.92 5.64
C ALA A 9 6.32 4.08 5.88
N VAL A 10 5.66 4.14 7.05
CA VAL A 10 4.74 5.22 7.40
C VAL A 10 5.47 6.56 7.43
N VAL A 11 6.61 6.66 8.12
CA VAL A 11 7.40 7.91 8.18
C VAL A 11 7.83 8.34 6.79
N ALA A 12 8.32 7.42 5.98
CA ALA A 12 8.81 7.71 4.64
C ALA A 12 7.68 8.15 3.70
N VAL A 13 6.51 7.47 3.72
CA VAL A 13 5.38 7.84 2.86
C VAL A 13 4.75 9.17 3.28
N SER A 14 4.79 9.52 4.58
CA SER A 14 4.30 10.80 5.09
C SER A 14 5.02 12.02 4.49
N SER A 15 6.25 11.84 3.97
CA SER A 15 6.97 12.90 3.25
C SER A 15 6.46 13.12 1.81
N SER A 16 5.60 12.23 1.30
CA SER A 16 5.12 12.27 -0.11
C SER A 16 4.43 13.58 -0.45
N ALA A 17 3.40 13.96 0.30
CA ALA A 17 2.60 15.14 0.01
C ALA A 17 3.42 16.43 0.07
N PRO A 18 4.24 16.69 1.10
CA PRO A 18 5.14 17.86 1.12
C PRO A 18 6.11 17.90 -0.06
N LEU A 19 6.73 16.77 -0.43
CA LEU A 19 7.66 16.70 -1.55
C LEU A 19 6.99 16.87 -2.91
N ILE A 20 5.77 16.34 -3.10
CA ILE A 20 4.98 16.56 -4.32
C ILE A 20 4.60 18.04 -4.45
N ALA A 21 4.18 18.67 -3.36
CA ALA A 21 3.87 20.11 -3.36
C ALA A 21 5.09 20.98 -3.64
N PHE A 22 6.28 20.53 -3.23
CA PHE A 22 7.55 21.20 -3.49
C PHE A 22 8.03 21.05 -4.96
N ALA A 23 7.61 19.99 -5.64
CA ALA A 23 7.96 19.73 -7.03
C ALA A 23 7.10 20.59 -7.97
N ALA A 24 7.71 21.53 -8.70
CA ALA A 24 7.03 22.35 -9.70
C ALA A 24 6.85 21.57 -11.03
N ALA A 25 6.19 20.41 -10.97
CA ALA A 25 5.95 19.53 -12.11
C ALA A 25 4.55 18.91 -12.04
N PRO A 26 3.96 18.54 -13.19
CA PRO A 26 2.70 17.81 -13.22
C PRO A 26 2.79 16.52 -12.39
N ALA A 27 1.80 16.28 -11.56
CA ALA A 27 1.81 15.16 -10.62
C ALA A 27 1.95 13.79 -11.32
N LEU A 28 1.39 13.61 -12.53
CA LEU A 28 1.57 12.39 -13.33
C LEU A 28 3.01 12.20 -13.82
N ALA A 29 3.70 13.29 -14.18
CA ALA A 29 5.11 13.25 -14.54
C ALA A 29 5.98 12.89 -13.32
N VAL A 30 5.68 13.44 -12.14
CA VAL A 30 6.33 13.04 -10.88
C VAL A 30 6.12 11.56 -10.61
N ALA A 31 4.87 11.06 -10.76
CA ALA A 31 4.56 9.64 -10.59
C ALA A 31 5.31 8.75 -11.59
N PHE A 32 5.42 9.16 -12.85
CA PHE A 32 6.21 8.46 -13.86
C PHE A 32 7.69 8.36 -13.43
N TRP A 33 8.33 9.48 -13.15
CA TRP A 33 9.75 9.53 -12.83
C TRP A 33 10.10 8.79 -11.55
N ARG A 34 9.28 8.91 -10.50
CA ARG A 34 9.53 8.17 -9.24
C ARG A 34 9.52 6.66 -9.43
N ASN A 35 8.64 6.14 -10.28
CA ASN A 35 8.61 4.72 -10.60
C ASN A 35 9.78 4.32 -11.51
N LEU A 36 10.08 5.11 -12.54
CA LEU A 36 11.18 4.83 -13.47
C LEU A 36 12.54 4.81 -12.76
N PHE A 37 12.86 5.80 -11.93
CA PHE A 37 14.12 5.84 -11.17
C PHE A 37 14.20 4.69 -10.15
N SER A 38 13.09 4.30 -9.56
CA SER A 38 13.08 3.11 -8.69
C SER A 38 13.41 1.84 -9.47
N VAL A 39 12.93 1.70 -10.71
CA VAL A 39 13.31 0.59 -11.59
C VAL A 39 14.77 0.70 -12.01
N ALA A 40 15.26 1.89 -12.32
CA ALA A 40 16.66 2.10 -12.67
C ALA A 40 17.62 1.68 -11.55
N LEU A 41 17.21 1.86 -10.28
CA LEU A 41 17.99 1.44 -9.11
C LEU A 41 17.85 -0.06 -8.81
N LEU A 42 16.61 -0.60 -8.86
CA LEU A 42 16.34 -1.98 -8.47
C LEU A 42 16.54 -2.99 -9.61
N GLY A 43 16.37 -2.53 -10.86
CA GLY A 43 16.42 -3.36 -12.07
C GLY A 43 17.77 -4.05 -12.28
N PRO A 44 18.91 -3.36 -12.23
CA PRO A 44 20.23 -3.99 -12.36
C PRO A 44 20.48 -5.07 -11.30
N PHE A 45 20.09 -4.81 -10.04
CA PHE A 45 20.18 -5.83 -8.99
C PHE A 45 19.26 -7.04 -9.28
N SER A 46 18.02 -6.78 -9.72
CA SER A 46 17.09 -7.86 -10.08
C SER A 46 17.59 -8.65 -11.28
N ALA A 47 18.12 -7.99 -12.31
CA ALA A 47 18.62 -8.63 -13.52
C ALA A 47 19.89 -9.50 -13.26
N THR A 48 20.71 -9.14 -12.28
CA THR A 48 21.93 -9.89 -11.93
C THR A 48 21.67 -10.92 -10.84
N ARG A 49 21.14 -10.51 -9.70
CA ARG A 49 21.02 -11.35 -8.50
C ARG A 49 19.71 -12.13 -8.41
N ARG A 50 18.64 -11.71 -9.15
CA ARG A 50 17.32 -12.34 -9.17
C ARG A 50 16.92 -12.84 -10.58
N ARG A 51 17.88 -13.04 -11.47
CA ARG A 51 17.64 -13.43 -12.86
C ARG A 51 16.79 -14.69 -13.00
N ALA A 52 17.04 -15.71 -12.16
CA ALA A 52 16.26 -16.93 -12.18
C ALA A 52 14.80 -16.68 -11.79
N GLU A 53 14.58 -15.87 -10.76
CA GLU A 53 13.24 -15.47 -10.31
C GLU A 53 12.50 -14.65 -11.37
N LEU A 54 13.16 -13.66 -12.01
CA LEU A 54 12.60 -12.90 -13.13
C LEU A 54 12.20 -13.79 -14.30
N ARG A 55 13.04 -14.74 -14.67
CA ARG A 55 12.73 -15.71 -15.75
C ARG A 55 11.55 -16.60 -15.40
N SER A 56 11.42 -17.04 -14.15
CA SER A 56 10.30 -17.88 -13.73
C SER A 56 8.95 -17.17 -13.86
N LEU A 57 8.92 -15.81 -13.82
CA LEU A 57 7.68 -15.02 -14.00
C LEU A 57 7.11 -15.09 -15.43
N THR A 58 7.95 -15.42 -16.43
CA THR A 58 7.52 -15.50 -17.83
C THR A 58 7.33 -16.94 -18.30
N VAL A 59 8.03 -17.90 -17.69
CA VAL A 59 8.07 -19.31 -18.12
C VAL A 59 7.89 -20.24 -16.92
N GLY A 60 7.02 -21.22 -17.04
CA GLY A 60 6.82 -22.26 -16.03
C GLY A 60 5.85 -21.91 -14.91
N ALA A 61 6.11 -22.42 -13.71
CA ALA A 61 5.19 -22.36 -12.57
C ALA A 61 4.98 -20.92 -12.01
N GLY A 62 5.92 -20.01 -12.23
CA GLY A 62 5.86 -18.62 -11.74
C GLY A 62 5.04 -17.65 -12.60
N ARG A 63 4.44 -18.11 -13.70
CA ARG A 63 3.64 -17.21 -14.59
C ARG A 63 2.46 -16.54 -13.90
N ARG A 64 1.84 -17.26 -12.96
CA ARG A 64 0.72 -16.70 -12.17
C ARG A 64 1.18 -15.54 -11.29
N GLU A 65 2.31 -15.67 -10.63
CA GLU A 65 2.94 -14.63 -9.83
C GLU A 65 3.40 -13.46 -10.71
N GLY A 66 3.94 -13.77 -11.90
CA GLY A 66 4.26 -12.75 -12.91
C GLY A 66 3.05 -11.95 -13.32
N LEU A 67 1.91 -12.60 -13.56
CA LEU A 67 0.64 -11.93 -13.85
C LEU A 67 0.20 -11.03 -12.67
N TYR A 68 0.34 -11.50 -11.43
CA TYR A 68 0.02 -10.66 -10.26
C TYR A 68 0.95 -9.44 -10.14
N CYS A 69 2.24 -9.56 -10.48
CA CYS A 69 3.15 -8.42 -10.51
C CYS A 69 2.73 -7.40 -11.57
N VAL A 70 2.35 -7.84 -12.77
CA VAL A 70 1.87 -6.98 -13.86
C VAL A 70 0.55 -6.31 -13.50
N LEU A 71 -0.45 -7.08 -13.04
CA LEU A 71 -1.76 -6.55 -12.63
C LEU A 71 -1.63 -5.55 -11.48
N SER A 72 -0.70 -5.78 -10.56
CA SER A 72 -0.37 -4.84 -9.50
C SER A 72 0.19 -3.53 -10.07
N GLY A 73 1.08 -3.60 -11.06
CA GLY A 73 1.63 -2.44 -11.75
C GLY A 73 0.57 -1.65 -12.53
N VAL A 74 -0.35 -2.34 -13.21
CA VAL A 74 -1.51 -1.73 -13.88
C VAL A 74 -2.40 -1.01 -12.87
N ALA A 75 -2.73 -1.67 -11.75
CA ALA A 75 -3.55 -1.08 -10.70
C ALA A 75 -2.87 0.13 -10.04
N LEU A 76 -1.54 0.08 -9.83
CA LEU A 76 -0.78 1.20 -9.30
C LEU A 76 -0.77 2.40 -10.29
N ALA A 77 -0.64 2.14 -11.59
CA ALA A 77 -0.75 3.18 -12.60
C ALA A 77 -2.15 3.80 -12.64
N ALA A 78 -3.21 2.98 -12.57
CA ALA A 78 -4.59 3.43 -12.50
C ALA A 78 -4.85 4.25 -11.22
N HIS A 79 -4.30 3.84 -10.08
CA HIS A 79 -4.34 4.61 -8.84
C HIS A 79 -3.77 6.02 -9.04
N PHE A 80 -2.56 6.14 -9.58
CA PHE A 80 -1.95 7.45 -9.81
C PHE A 80 -2.69 8.26 -10.87
N ALA A 81 -3.13 7.63 -11.96
CA ALA A 81 -3.84 8.29 -13.04
C ALA A 81 -5.24 8.80 -12.64
N THR A 82 -5.85 8.26 -11.60
CA THR A 82 -7.16 8.70 -11.09
C THR A 82 -7.01 9.62 -9.89
N TRP A 83 -6.24 9.24 -8.87
CA TRP A 83 -6.12 10.02 -7.64
C TRP A 83 -5.44 11.38 -7.84
N MET A 84 -4.39 11.45 -8.66
CA MET A 84 -3.66 12.71 -8.86
C MET A 84 -4.47 13.78 -9.58
N PRO A 85 -5.17 13.49 -10.71
CA PRO A 85 -6.07 14.46 -11.32
C PRO A 85 -7.29 14.81 -10.43
N SER A 86 -7.73 13.91 -9.57
CA SER A 86 -8.87 14.20 -8.68
C SER A 86 -8.62 15.45 -7.83
N ALA A 87 -7.42 15.62 -7.28
CA ALA A 87 -7.04 16.78 -6.48
C ALA A 87 -7.04 18.11 -7.24
N GLN A 88 -7.10 18.09 -8.58
CA GLN A 88 -7.24 19.27 -9.44
C GLN A 88 -8.70 19.55 -9.81
N LEU A 89 -9.58 18.58 -9.69
CA LEU A 89 -10.99 18.67 -10.06
C LEU A 89 -11.89 18.93 -8.85
N THR A 90 -11.53 18.40 -7.67
CA THR A 90 -12.17 18.66 -6.38
C THR A 90 -11.18 19.32 -5.41
N SER A 91 -11.55 19.51 -4.14
CA SER A 91 -10.60 20.00 -3.15
C SER A 91 -9.56 18.92 -2.79
N VAL A 92 -8.32 19.32 -2.50
CA VAL A 92 -7.26 18.40 -2.04
C VAL A 92 -7.73 17.61 -0.81
N ALA A 93 -8.49 18.28 0.09
CA ALA A 93 -9.07 17.64 1.26
C ALA A 93 -10.09 16.54 0.89
N ALA A 94 -11.02 16.81 -0.03
CA ALA A 94 -11.99 15.82 -0.50
C ALA A 94 -11.30 14.66 -1.22
N ALA A 95 -10.35 14.94 -2.11
CA ALA A 95 -9.58 13.91 -2.82
C ALA A 95 -8.82 12.99 -1.84
N THR A 96 -8.21 13.55 -0.79
CA THR A 96 -7.48 12.79 0.23
C THR A 96 -8.43 11.96 1.09
N ALA A 97 -9.56 12.54 1.53
CA ALA A 97 -10.57 11.84 2.32
C ALA A 97 -11.18 10.65 1.57
N LEU A 98 -11.52 10.84 0.29
CA LEU A 98 -12.10 9.79 -0.54
C LEU A 98 -11.06 8.73 -0.92
N GLY A 99 -9.81 9.10 -1.16
CA GLY A 99 -8.68 8.17 -1.30
C GLY A 99 -8.45 7.32 -0.05
N ALA A 100 -8.66 7.89 1.14
CA ALA A 100 -8.58 7.19 2.42
C ALA A 100 -9.66 6.08 2.60
N THR A 101 -10.58 5.90 1.66
CA THR A 101 -11.51 4.77 1.63
C THR A 101 -10.87 3.45 1.21
N GLN A 102 -9.60 3.43 0.81
CA GLN A 102 -8.86 2.22 0.42
C GLN A 102 -9.07 1.01 1.36
N PRO A 103 -9.05 1.12 2.71
CA PRO A 103 -9.28 -0.03 3.59
C PRO A 103 -10.66 -0.67 3.47
N VAL A 104 -11.69 0.12 3.11
CA VAL A 104 -13.05 -0.39 2.86
C VAL A 104 -13.03 -1.32 1.65
N TRP A 105 -12.44 -0.85 0.54
CA TRP A 105 -12.26 -1.65 -0.68
C TRP A 105 -11.42 -2.90 -0.43
N GLN A 106 -10.34 -2.76 0.35
CA GLN A 106 -9.51 -3.89 0.74
C GLN A 106 -10.28 -4.94 1.54
N GLY A 107 -11.14 -4.51 2.45
CA GLY A 107 -12.04 -5.41 3.20
C GLY A 107 -13.04 -6.13 2.29
N LEU A 108 -13.64 -5.42 1.32
CA LEU A 108 -14.54 -6.00 0.32
C LEU A 108 -13.82 -7.01 -0.58
N ILE A 109 -12.61 -6.69 -1.06
CA ILE A 109 -11.77 -7.61 -1.84
C ILE A 109 -11.45 -8.87 -1.01
N ALA A 110 -11.05 -8.72 0.24
CA ALA A 110 -10.78 -9.85 1.14
C ALA A 110 -12.02 -10.74 1.30
N ARG A 111 -13.22 -10.14 1.45
CA ARG A 111 -14.50 -10.88 1.51
C ARG A 111 -14.78 -11.63 0.21
N GLY A 112 -14.59 -11.00 -0.94
CA GLY A 112 -14.74 -11.62 -2.26
C GLY A 112 -13.75 -12.77 -2.50
N GLN A 113 -12.61 -12.76 -1.79
CA GLN A 113 -11.63 -13.85 -1.77
C GLN A 113 -11.96 -14.98 -0.75
N GLY A 114 -13.15 -14.95 -0.14
CA GLY A 114 -13.57 -15.91 0.86
C GLY A 114 -13.01 -15.67 2.27
N ARG A 115 -12.25 -14.60 2.49
CA ARG A 115 -11.72 -14.23 3.83
C ARG A 115 -12.76 -13.41 4.58
N ARG A 116 -13.22 -13.91 5.71
CA ARG A 116 -14.17 -13.18 6.59
C ARG A 116 -13.39 -12.34 7.59
N LEU A 117 -13.51 -11.02 7.46
CA LEU A 117 -12.96 -10.11 8.46
C LEU A 117 -13.86 -10.08 9.69
N PRO A 118 -13.28 -10.11 10.91
CA PRO A 118 -14.05 -9.96 12.16
C PRO A 118 -14.81 -8.62 12.20
N PRO A 119 -16.00 -8.55 12.81
CA PRO A 119 -16.77 -7.30 12.94
C PRO A 119 -15.97 -6.13 13.54
N VAL A 120 -15.10 -6.43 14.52
CA VAL A 120 -14.21 -5.43 15.13
C VAL A 120 -13.25 -4.78 14.12
N VAL A 121 -12.80 -5.51 13.11
CA VAL A 121 -11.95 -4.97 12.04
C VAL A 121 -12.76 -4.01 11.17
N TRP A 122 -14.00 -4.35 10.80
CA TRP A 122 -14.89 -3.46 10.06
C TRP A 122 -15.23 -2.19 10.84
N ALA A 123 -15.53 -2.33 12.15
CA ALA A 123 -15.74 -1.17 13.02
C ALA A 123 -14.50 -0.27 13.06
N GLY A 124 -13.31 -0.84 13.21
CA GLY A 124 -12.06 -0.10 13.20
C GLY A 124 -11.77 0.60 11.87
N ILE A 125 -12.06 -0.05 10.73
CA ILE A 125 -11.97 0.56 9.39
C ILE A 125 -12.92 1.76 9.31
N GLY A 126 -14.19 1.62 9.73
CA GLY A 126 -15.17 2.69 9.75
C GLY A 126 -14.69 3.88 10.58
N VAL A 127 -14.19 3.64 11.79
CA VAL A 127 -13.66 4.68 12.69
C VAL A 127 -12.44 5.37 12.06
N ALA A 128 -11.48 4.63 11.50
CA ALA A 128 -10.29 5.18 10.88
C ALA A 128 -10.61 6.05 9.65
N VAL A 129 -11.50 5.59 8.78
CA VAL A 129 -11.93 6.33 7.58
C VAL A 129 -12.70 7.60 7.98
N SER A 130 -13.62 7.52 8.96
CA SER A 130 -14.32 8.69 9.48
C SER A 130 -13.35 9.71 10.08
N GLY A 131 -12.32 9.23 10.79
CA GLY A 131 -11.25 10.07 11.31
C GLY A 131 -10.46 10.76 10.21
N ALA A 132 -10.12 10.05 9.11
CA ALA A 132 -9.44 10.63 7.97
C ALA A 132 -10.28 11.72 7.28
N VAL A 133 -11.58 11.48 7.08
CA VAL A 133 -12.53 12.45 6.51
C VAL A 133 -12.60 13.72 7.40
N LEU A 134 -12.73 13.55 8.71
CA LEU A 134 -12.76 14.68 9.65
C LEU A 134 -11.43 15.44 9.69
N ALA A 135 -10.30 14.73 9.68
CA ALA A 135 -8.96 15.34 9.74
C ALA A 135 -8.65 16.18 8.49
N THR A 136 -9.11 15.76 7.33
CA THR A 136 -8.94 16.52 6.09
C THR A 136 -9.84 17.73 6.01
N GLY A 137 -10.93 17.80 6.81
CA GLY A 137 -11.93 18.84 6.74
C GLY A 137 -12.56 18.92 5.34
N ALA A 138 -12.88 17.76 4.77
CA ALA A 138 -13.33 17.64 3.39
C ALA A 138 -14.55 18.51 3.12
N ASP A 139 -14.42 19.38 2.12
CA ASP A 139 -15.49 20.22 1.60
C ASP A 139 -15.99 19.59 0.29
N PHE A 140 -17.17 18.99 0.34
CA PHE A 140 -17.80 18.34 -0.82
C PHE A 140 -18.57 19.38 -1.62
N SER A 141 -17.95 19.89 -2.68
CA SER A 141 -18.56 20.85 -3.58
C SER A 141 -19.65 20.20 -4.45
N ALA A 142 -20.74 20.90 -4.68
CA ALA A 142 -21.87 20.42 -5.51
C ALA A 142 -21.69 20.63 -7.03
N SER A 143 -20.52 21.10 -7.50
CA SER A 143 -20.28 21.28 -8.94
C SER A 143 -20.05 19.95 -9.66
N GLY A 144 -20.52 19.84 -10.92
CA GLY A 144 -20.28 18.63 -11.74
C GLY A 144 -18.79 18.31 -11.92
N ARG A 145 -17.91 19.31 -11.96
CA ARG A 145 -16.45 19.14 -12.00
C ARG A 145 -15.91 18.54 -10.71
N ALA A 146 -16.36 19.03 -9.56
CA ALA A 146 -15.97 18.50 -8.26
C ALA A 146 -16.45 17.06 -8.08
N PHE A 147 -17.70 16.77 -8.49
CA PHE A 147 -18.23 15.40 -8.45
C PHE A 147 -17.40 14.41 -9.29
N ALA A 148 -16.95 14.81 -10.50
CA ALA A 148 -16.03 13.99 -11.29
C ALA A 148 -14.69 13.76 -10.56
N GLY A 149 -14.14 14.79 -9.90
CA GLY A 149 -12.96 14.67 -9.05
C GLY A 149 -13.17 13.70 -7.89
N ASP A 150 -14.31 13.75 -7.23
CA ASP A 150 -14.66 12.86 -6.12
C ASP A 150 -14.76 11.39 -6.58
N LEU A 151 -15.39 11.14 -7.73
CA LEU A 151 -15.43 9.79 -8.33
C LEU A 151 -14.03 9.27 -8.66
N LEU A 152 -13.16 10.11 -9.21
CA LEU A 152 -11.77 9.74 -9.49
C LEU A 152 -10.98 9.46 -8.21
N ALA A 153 -11.22 10.20 -7.11
CA ALA A 153 -10.59 9.93 -5.82
C ALA A 153 -11.01 8.57 -5.23
N VAL A 154 -12.32 8.27 -5.27
CA VAL A 154 -12.85 6.95 -4.86
C VAL A 154 -12.26 5.82 -5.71
N ALA A 155 -12.20 6.00 -7.03
CA ALA A 155 -11.57 5.06 -7.95
C ALA A 155 -10.08 4.89 -7.62
N GLY A 156 -9.38 5.97 -7.26
CA GLY A 156 -8.01 5.93 -6.78
C GLY A 156 -7.85 5.04 -5.55
N GLY A 157 -8.72 5.18 -4.56
CA GLY A 157 -8.76 4.30 -3.38
C GLY A 157 -9.01 2.83 -3.73
N LEU A 158 -9.94 2.56 -4.65
CA LEU A 158 -10.20 1.20 -5.15
C LEU A 158 -8.98 0.60 -5.86
N PHE A 159 -8.35 1.35 -6.77
CA PHE A 159 -7.16 0.86 -7.48
C PHE A 159 -5.96 0.65 -6.55
N ALA A 160 -5.80 1.47 -5.52
CA ALA A 160 -4.81 1.25 -4.46
C ALA A 160 -5.06 -0.08 -3.71
N ALA A 161 -6.32 -0.39 -3.41
CA ALA A 161 -6.69 -1.66 -2.80
C ALA A 161 -6.42 -2.86 -3.73
N ILE A 162 -6.75 -2.75 -5.02
CA ILE A 162 -6.46 -3.79 -6.03
C ILE A 162 -4.95 -4.01 -6.17
N TYR A 163 -4.16 -2.92 -6.25
CA TYR A 163 -2.70 -2.97 -6.24
C TYR A 163 -2.16 -3.75 -5.05
N THR A 164 -2.62 -3.40 -3.84
CA THR A 164 -2.15 -4.05 -2.61
C THR A 164 -2.58 -5.52 -2.54
N ALA A 165 -3.79 -5.86 -3.01
CA ALA A 165 -4.29 -7.23 -3.04
C ALA A 165 -3.51 -8.14 -4.01
N PHE A 166 -3.16 -7.66 -5.20
CA PHE A 166 -2.29 -8.39 -6.11
C PHE A 166 -0.86 -8.50 -5.57
N GLY A 167 -0.37 -7.41 -4.93
CA GLY A 167 0.91 -7.42 -4.24
C GLY A 167 0.97 -8.49 -3.15
N GLU A 168 -0.06 -8.60 -2.31
CA GLU A 168 -0.15 -9.66 -1.28
C GLU A 168 0.00 -11.06 -1.90
N ARG A 169 -0.69 -11.33 -3.02
CA ARG A 169 -0.63 -12.62 -3.72
C ARG A 169 0.73 -12.89 -4.35
N ALA A 170 1.32 -11.91 -5.02
CA ALA A 170 2.65 -12.05 -5.62
C ALA A 170 3.73 -12.27 -4.54
N ARG A 171 3.61 -11.56 -3.41
CA ARG A 171 4.62 -11.58 -2.34
C ARG A 171 4.65 -12.86 -1.51
N VAL A 172 3.73 -13.79 -1.72
CA VAL A 172 3.81 -15.13 -1.09
C VAL A 172 5.10 -15.85 -1.48
N SER A 173 5.47 -15.83 -2.76
CA SER A 173 6.60 -16.59 -3.31
C SER A 173 7.69 -15.69 -3.93
N ILE A 174 7.34 -14.48 -4.39
CA ILE A 174 8.27 -13.59 -5.09
C ILE A 174 8.97 -12.63 -4.11
N SER A 175 10.26 -12.39 -4.31
CA SER A 175 11.04 -11.42 -3.52
C SER A 175 10.51 -9.99 -3.70
N THR A 176 10.72 -9.14 -2.70
CA THR A 176 10.29 -7.73 -2.78
C THR A 176 10.92 -7.04 -3.99
N THR A 177 12.21 -7.25 -4.20
CA THR A 177 12.97 -6.59 -5.26
C THR A 177 12.43 -6.97 -6.64
N THR A 178 12.22 -8.26 -6.90
CA THR A 178 11.65 -8.73 -8.18
C THR A 178 10.24 -8.19 -8.38
N TYR A 179 9.38 -8.29 -7.36
CA TYR A 179 8.03 -7.76 -7.41
C TYR A 179 8.01 -6.26 -7.70
N THR A 180 8.76 -5.45 -6.96
CA THR A 180 8.77 -3.99 -7.14
C THR A 180 9.37 -3.58 -8.47
N THR A 181 10.41 -4.28 -8.97
CA THR A 181 10.98 -4.02 -10.29
C THR A 181 9.93 -4.19 -11.38
N VAL A 182 9.17 -5.29 -11.39
CA VAL A 182 8.13 -5.53 -12.41
C VAL A 182 6.95 -4.56 -12.22
N CYS A 183 6.44 -4.43 -11.00
CA CYS A 183 5.29 -3.58 -10.68
C CYS A 183 5.57 -2.11 -11.04
N TYR A 184 6.68 -1.55 -10.59
CA TYR A 184 7.04 -0.15 -10.90
C TYR A 184 7.42 0.05 -12.37
N GLY A 185 8.00 -0.97 -13.04
CA GLY A 185 8.27 -0.95 -14.46
C GLY A 185 6.99 -0.84 -15.29
N VAL A 186 6.01 -1.69 -15.01
CA VAL A 186 4.69 -1.62 -15.66
C VAL A 186 3.99 -0.30 -15.36
N CYS A 187 4.01 0.13 -14.09
CA CYS A 187 3.43 1.40 -13.69
C CYS A 187 4.05 2.60 -14.44
N SER A 188 5.39 2.68 -14.48
CA SER A 188 6.07 3.78 -15.17
C SER A 188 5.79 3.78 -16.68
N LEU A 189 5.76 2.61 -17.32
CA LEU A 189 5.45 2.50 -18.74
C LEU A 189 4.03 3.02 -19.05
N ILE A 190 3.04 2.60 -18.27
CA ILE A 190 1.66 3.05 -18.44
C ILE A 190 1.55 4.56 -18.20
N LEU A 191 2.17 5.07 -17.12
CA LEU A 191 2.15 6.50 -16.82
C LEU A 191 2.86 7.33 -17.90
N LEU A 192 3.94 6.82 -18.50
CA LEU A 192 4.58 7.47 -19.66
C LEU A 192 3.58 7.60 -20.81
N VAL A 193 2.90 6.51 -21.16
CA VAL A 193 1.87 6.53 -22.23
C VAL A 193 0.77 7.52 -21.89
N VAL A 194 0.28 7.52 -20.65
CA VAL A 194 -0.76 8.47 -20.20
C VAL A 194 -0.29 9.92 -20.31
N CYS A 195 0.96 10.21 -19.92
CA CYS A 195 1.54 11.54 -20.04
C CYS A 195 1.66 11.97 -21.51
N LEU A 196 2.16 11.08 -22.38
CA LEU A 196 2.32 11.39 -23.82
C LEU A 196 0.99 11.62 -24.52
N VAL A 197 0.01 10.74 -24.28
CA VAL A 197 -1.34 10.88 -24.85
C VAL A 197 -2.07 12.11 -24.31
N GLY A 198 -1.89 12.40 -23.01
CA GLY A 198 -2.49 13.56 -22.35
C GLY A 198 -1.75 14.89 -22.60
N GLY A 199 -0.65 14.90 -23.36
CA GLY A 199 0.15 16.10 -23.59
C GLY A 199 0.81 16.64 -22.32
N VAL A 200 1.01 15.81 -21.29
CA VAL A 200 1.62 16.20 -20.01
C VAL A 200 3.13 16.25 -20.19
N PRO A 201 3.81 17.40 -19.94
CA PRO A 201 5.24 17.49 -20.09
C PRO A 201 5.95 16.60 -19.04
N VAL A 202 6.89 15.76 -19.52
CA VAL A 202 7.70 14.86 -18.69
C VAL A 202 9.14 15.33 -18.52
N THR A 203 9.53 16.43 -19.16
CA THR A 203 10.88 17.01 -19.12
C THR A 203 10.79 18.54 -19.00
N GLY A 204 11.96 19.22 -18.92
CA GLY A 204 12.00 20.68 -18.80
C GLY A 204 11.87 21.20 -17.38
N PHE A 205 12.00 20.34 -16.37
CA PHE A 205 11.91 20.71 -14.95
C PHE A 205 13.24 21.32 -14.47
N ASP A 206 13.14 22.22 -13.48
CA ASP A 206 14.28 22.80 -12.81
C ASP A 206 15.00 21.82 -11.86
N GLY A 207 16.20 22.18 -11.42
CA GLY A 207 17.01 21.33 -10.53
C GLY A 207 16.34 21.05 -9.18
N ARG A 208 15.55 22.00 -8.67
CA ARG A 208 14.78 21.85 -7.43
C ARG A 208 13.70 20.77 -7.54
N THR A 209 13.00 20.73 -8.66
CA THR A 209 12.00 19.71 -8.98
C THR A 209 12.64 18.32 -9.11
N TRP A 210 13.78 18.22 -9.79
CA TRP A 210 14.52 16.96 -9.87
C TRP A 210 14.99 16.46 -8.50
N LEU A 211 15.46 17.35 -7.64
CA LEU A 211 15.83 16.99 -6.27
C LEU A 211 14.62 16.46 -5.47
N ALA A 212 13.47 17.10 -5.61
CA ALA A 212 12.21 16.62 -4.98
C ALA A 212 11.81 15.22 -5.49
N ILE A 213 11.92 14.98 -6.81
CA ILE A 213 11.65 13.65 -7.40
C ILE A 213 12.61 12.60 -6.84
N LEU A 214 13.91 12.90 -6.76
CA LEU A 214 14.90 11.98 -6.19
C LEU A 214 14.65 11.71 -4.69
N ALA A 215 14.26 12.73 -3.93
CA ALA A 215 13.86 12.56 -2.53
C ALA A 215 12.60 11.68 -2.39
N LEU A 216 11.62 11.82 -3.29
CA LEU A 216 10.46 10.93 -3.37
C LEU A 216 10.84 9.49 -3.70
N VAL A 217 11.82 9.29 -4.60
CA VAL A 217 12.35 7.95 -4.93
C VAL A 217 12.96 7.30 -3.70
N ALA A 218 13.89 7.98 -3.03
CA ALA A 218 14.58 7.45 -1.87
C ALA A 218 13.63 7.23 -0.67
N GLY A 219 12.81 8.23 -0.35
CA GLY A 219 11.87 8.22 0.76
C GLY A 219 10.61 7.43 0.44
N ALA A 220 9.61 8.11 -0.10
CA ALA A 220 8.26 7.57 -0.24
C ALA A 220 8.17 6.31 -1.11
N GLN A 221 9.00 6.15 -2.14
CA GLN A 221 8.95 4.99 -3.02
C GLN A 221 9.74 3.80 -2.47
N LEU A 222 11.03 3.95 -2.20
CA LEU A 222 11.88 2.84 -1.80
C LEU A 222 11.73 2.50 -0.31
N LEU A 223 11.76 3.48 0.58
CA LEU A 223 11.57 3.25 2.01
C LEU A 223 10.08 3.20 2.41
N GLY A 224 9.18 3.85 1.67
CA GLY A 224 7.74 3.82 1.90
C GLY A 224 7.08 2.60 1.24
N HIS A 225 6.68 2.73 -0.02
CA HIS A 225 5.93 1.69 -0.73
C HIS A 225 6.66 0.33 -0.79
N SER A 226 8.00 0.31 -0.98
CA SER A 226 8.70 -0.97 -1.02
C SER A 226 8.75 -1.67 0.34
N MET A 227 8.75 -0.93 1.47
CA MET A 227 8.66 -1.55 2.80
C MET A 227 7.24 -2.04 3.10
N PHE A 228 6.19 -1.33 2.66
CA PHE A 228 4.83 -1.90 2.69
C PHE A 228 4.75 -3.19 1.88
N ASN A 229 5.29 -3.19 0.66
CA ASN A 229 5.35 -4.39 -0.18
C ASN A 229 6.18 -5.52 0.47
N TYR A 230 7.26 -5.19 1.18
CA TYR A 230 8.00 -6.17 1.98
C TYR A 230 7.14 -6.77 3.08
N ALA A 231 6.35 -5.95 3.76
CA ALA A 231 5.49 -6.39 4.85
C ALA A 231 4.34 -7.30 4.39
N LEU A 232 3.84 -7.17 3.14
CA LEU A 232 2.76 -7.98 2.57
C LEU A 232 3.01 -9.50 2.63
N ARG A 233 4.26 -9.93 2.75
CA ARG A 233 4.59 -11.35 2.97
C ARG A 233 4.18 -11.87 4.36
N ARG A 234 3.96 -10.97 5.34
CA ARG A 234 3.73 -11.32 6.75
C ARG A 234 2.50 -10.68 7.35
N VAL A 235 2.00 -9.65 6.70
CA VAL A 235 0.87 -8.82 7.15
C VAL A 235 -0.13 -8.74 6.02
N SER A 236 -1.43 -8.85 6.34
CA SER A 236 -2.48 -8.81 5.32
C SER A 236 -2.56 -7.45 4.62
N ALA A 237 -3.00 -7.47 3.35
CA ALA A 237 -3.26 -6.26 2.59
C ALA A 237 -4.24 -5.31 3.31
N THR A 238 -5.23 -5.85 4.03
CA THR A 238 -6.17 -5.07 4.86
C THR A 238 -5.43 -4.30 5.97
N THR A 239 -4.50 -4.94 6.68
CA THR A 239 -3.72 -4.27 7.74
C THR A 239 -2.81 -3.21 7.14
N VAL A 240 -2.15 -3.50 6.01
CA VAL A 240 -1.28 -2.53 5.32
C VAL A 240 -2.10 -1.32 4.87
N SER A 241 -3.28 -1.51 4.26
CA SER A 241 -4.13 -0.40 3.80
C SER A 241 -4.61 0.50 4.94
N VAL A 242 -4.86 -0.05 6.14
CA VAL A 242 -5.20 0.75 7.32
C VAL A 242 -3.98 1.51 7.86
N LEU A 243 -2.79 0.88 7.85
CA LEU A 243 -1.56 1.54 8.29
C LEU A 243 -1.14 2.69 7.37
N ILE A 244 -1.45 2.61 6.07
CA ILE A 244 -1.21 3.72 5.13
C ILE A 244 -1.99 4.98 5.55
N LEU A 245 -3.14 4.87 6.22
CA LEU A 245 -3.87 6.04 6.72
C LEU A 245 -3.06 6.87 7.72
N LEU A 246 -2.05 6.28 8.37
CA LEU A 246 -1.11 7.00 9.23
C LEU A 246 -0.22 8.01 8.48
N GLU A 247 -0.25 7.97 7.14
CA GLU A 247 0.36 9.01 6.30
C GLU A 247 -0.21 10.40 6.63
N ALA A 248 -1.51 10.51 6.89
CA ALA A 248 -2.16 11.79 7.17
C ALA A 248 -1.64 12.46 8.46
N PRO A 249 -1.65 11.83 9.65
CA PRO A 249 -1.04 12.41 10.84
C PRO A 249 0.48 12.57 10.70
N GLY A 250 1.16 11.68 9.99
CA GLY A 250 2.59 11.81 9.71
C GLY A 250 2.92 13.02 8.84
N ALA A 251 2.15 13.26 7.78
CA ALA A 251 2.29 14.44 6.92
C ALA A 251 1.98 15.74 7.68
N ALA A 252 0.97 15.73 8.55
CA ALA A 252 0.66 16.87 9.41
C ALA A 252 1.83 17.20 10.37
N LEU A 253 2.43 16.18 10.98
CA LEU A 253 3.60 16.33 11.84
C LEU A 253 4.82 16.87 11.06
N LEU A 254 5.10 16.31 9.87
CA LEU A 254 6.21 16.79 9.03
C LEU A 254 5.96 18.23 8.53
N GLY A 255 4.73 18.57 8.17
CA GLY A 255 4.34 19.94 7.82
C GLY A 255 4.59 20.92 8.96
N TYR A 256 4.30 20.50 10.20
CA TYR A 256 4.61 21.32 11.39
C TYR A 256 6.13 21.47 11.61
N VAL A 257 6.87 20.36 11.61
CA VAL A 257 8.31 20.36 11.94
C VAL A 257 9.15 21.03 10.84
N TRP A 258 8.83 20.82 9.56
CA TRP A 258 9.63 21.36 8.44
C TRP A 258 9.18 22.73 7.97
N LEU A 259 7.87 23.00 8.01
CA LEU A 259 7.28 24.20 7.42
C LEU A 259 6.66 25.14 8.46
N GLY A 260 6.66 24.77 9.74
CA GLY A 260 6.00 25.53 10.81
C GLY A 260 4.47 25.58 10.67
N GLN A 261 3.88 24.73 9.85
CA GLN A 261 2.44 24.71 9.58
C GLN A 261 1.71 23.93 10.67
N LEU A 262 1.02 24.64 11.55
CA LEU A 262 0.16 24.02 12.56
C LEU A 262 -1.07 23.37 11.88
N PRO A 263 -1.39 22.11 12.21
CA PRO A 263 -2.66 21.51 11.80
C PRO A 263 -3.84 22.38 12.27
N ARG A 264 -4.88 22.47 11.47
CA ARG A 264 -6.11 23.15 11.89
C ARG A 264 -6.64 22.50 13.16
N THR A 265 -7.06 23.27 14.14
CA THR A 265 -7.57 22.75 15.44
C THR A 265 -8.71 21.74 15.23
N LEU A 266 -9.55 21.97 14.20
CA LEU A 266 -10.64 21.06 13.81
C LEU A 266 -10.14 19.71 13.22
N ALA A 267 -8.88 19.62 12.78
CA ALA A 267 -8.31 18.35 12.30
C ALA A 267 -7.89 17.42 13.46
N LEU A 268 -7.59 17.95 14.65
CA LEU A 268 -7.08 17.17 15.77
C LEU A 268 -8.02 16.03 16.23
N PRO A 269 -9.34 16.26 16.39
CA PRO A 269 -10.28 15.18 16.71
C PRO A 269 -10.31 14.09 15.64
N GLY A 270 -10.24 14.50 14.35
CA GLY A 270 -10.18 13.55 13.22
C GLY A 270 -8.91 12.69 13.24
N LEU A 271 -7.75 13.29 13.51
CA LEU A 271 -6.49 12.55 13.64
C LEU A 271 -6.53 11.57 14.84
N ALA A 272 -7.10 11.99 15.98
CA ALA A 272 -7.27 11.11 17.14
C ALA A 272 -8.19 9.93 16.82
N LEU A 273 -9.31 10.18 16.14
CA LEU A 273 -10.25 9.13 15.71
C LEU A 273 -9.62 8.17 14.71
N LEU A 274 -8.84 8.68 13.74
CA LEU A 274 -8.08 7.86 12.79
C LEU A 274 -7.11 6.93 13.53
N LEU A 275 -6.31 7.46 14.45
CA LEU A 275 -5.38 6.67 15.25
C LEU A 275 -6.09 5.59 16.06
N ALA A 276 -7.21 5.93 16.71
CA ALA A 276 -8.03 4.97 17.45
C ALA A 276 -8.53 3.83 16.54
N GLY A 277 -9.03 4.15 15.36
CA GLY A 277 -9.47 3.17 14.36
C GLY A 277 -8.36 2.23 13.90
N VAL A 278 -7.16 2.77 13.63
CA VAL A 278 -5.97 1.96 13.28
C VAL A 278 -5.63 0.98 14.41
N VAL A 279 -5.62 1.45 15.66
CA VAL A 279 -5.36 0.60 16.83
C VAL A 279 -6.40 -0.52 16.94
N VAL A 280 -7.69 -0.20 16.75
CA VAL A 280 -8.78 -1.20 16.79
C VAL A 280 -8.57 -2.27 15.70
N VAL A 281 -8.22 -1.89 14.46
CA VAL A 281 -7.96 -2.86 13.38
C VAL A 281 -6.76 -3.75 13.71
N VAL A 282 -5.66 -3.16 14.13
CA VAL A 282 -4.41 -3.90 14.38
C VAL A 282 -4.57 -4.86 15.55
N LEU A 283 -5.09 -4.39 16.68
CA LEU A 283 -5.29 -5.23 17.87
C LEU A 283 -6.44 -6.21 17.72
N GLY A 284 -7.56 -5.77 17.11
CA GLY A 284 -8.71 -6.63 16.86
C GLY A 284 -8.39 -7.76 15.89
N GLY A 285 -7.67 -7.46 14.81
CA GLY A 285 -7.20 -8.46 13.85
C GLY A 285 -6.22 -9.46 14.48
N ALA A 286 -5.27 -8.99 15.28
CA ALA A 286 -4.30 -9.85 15.97
C ALA A 286 -5.00 -10.79 16.99
N ARG A 287 -5.97 -10.27 17.77
CA ARG A 287 -6.73 -11.08 18.74
C ARG A 287 -7.59 -12.13 18.02
N ALA A 288 -8.24 -11.77 16.92
CA ALA A 288 -9.04 -12.71 16.14
C ALA A 288 -8.18 -13.83 15.53
N ALA A 289 -6.99 -13.49 15.00
CA ALA A 289 -6.05 -14.46 14.47
C ALA A 289 -5.60 -15.46 15.54
N ARG A 290 -5.29 -15.01 16.76
CA ARG A 290 -4.91 -15.89 17.89
C ARG A 290 -6.05 -16.83 18.30
N ARG A 291 -7.31 -16.39 18.25
CA ARG A 291 -8.47 -17.24 18.57
C ARG A 291 -8.79 -18.27 17.49
N ALA A 292 -8.42 -18.00 16.25
CA ALA A 292 -8.63 -18.91 15.12
C ALA A 292 -7.54 -20.01 15.02
N THR A 293 -6.41 -19.87 15.71
CA THR A 293 -5.36 -20.90 15.78
C THR A 293 -5.80 -21.91 16.84
N PRO A 294 -6.10 -23.20 16.48
CA PRO A 294 -6.42 -24.21 17.48
C PRO A 294 -5.23 -24.35 18.46
N THR A 295 -5.52 -24.40 19.74
CA THR A 295 -4.52 -24.82 20.74
C THR A 295 -3.98 -26.18 20.29
N PRO A 296 -2.66 -26.40 20.16
CA PRO A 296 -2.13 -27.73 19.88
C PRO A 296 -2.70 -28.68 20.95
N ILE A 297 -3.42 -29.70 20.51
CA ILE A 297 -3.85 -30.78 21.43
C ILE A 297 -2.53 -31.33 21.97
N PRO A 298 -2.32 -31.34 23.29
CA PRO A 298 -1.17 -32.03 23.87
C PRO A 298 -1.28 -33.46 23.42
N THR A 299 -0.33 -33.93 22.63
CA THR A 299 -0.20 -35.34 22.31
C THR A 299 0.30 -36.02 23.59
N ALA A 300 -0.59 -36.22 24.55
CA ALA A 300 -0.39 -37.16 25.61
C ALA A 300 -0.41 -38.52 24.93
N LEU A 301 0.76 -39.08 24.66
CA LEU A 301 0.90 -40.50 24.46
C LEU A 301 0.31 -41.19 25.67
N PRO A 302 -0.63 -42.15 25.49
CA PRO A 302 -1.10 -42.94 26.63
C PRO A 302 0.10 -43.66 27.25
N PRO A 303 0.19 -43.69 28.60
CA PRO A 303 1.32 -44.28 29.31
C PRO A 303 1.45 -45.81 29.19
N ASP A 304 0.61 -46.50 28.40
CA ASP A 304 0.56 -47.94 28.29
C ASP A 304 0.66 -48.43 26.83
N ALA A 305 1.74 -48.08 26.13
CA ALA A 305 2.18 -48.90 24.99
C ALA A 305 3.24 -49.86 25.49
N THR A 306 2.79 -50.98 26.07
CA THR A 306 3.65 -52.14 26.35
C THR A 306 4.34 -52.56 25.05
N PRO A 307 5.67 -52.74 25.02
CA PRO A 307 6.36 -53.27 23.82
C PRO A 307 5.85 -54.68 23.58
N LEU A 308 5.29 -54.94 22.42
CA LEU A 308 5.09 -56.32 21.93
C LEU A 308 6.46 -57.00 21.87
N THR A 309 6.73 -57.80 22.89
CA THR A 309 7.85 -58.74 22.90
C THR A 309 7.73 -59.67 21.68
N ALA A 310 8.76 -59.68 20.88
CA ALA A 310 8.96 -60.64 19.81
C ALA A 310 8.80 -62.06 20.35
N ALA A 311 7.74 -62.77 19.93
CA ALA A 311 7.60 -64.17 20.15
C ALA A 311 8.53 -64.92 19.17
N ASP A 312 9.47 -65.54 19.76
CA ASP A 312 10.23 -66.74 19.42
C ASP A 312 9.71 -67.52 18.21
N ASP A 313 10.45 -67.49 17.13
CA ASP A 313 10.33 -68.40 16.00
C ASP A 313 11.37 -69.51 16.15
N ARG A 314 10.94 -70.58 16.82
CA ARG A 314 11.60 -71.88 16.74
C ARG A 314 10.53 -72.93 16.45
N ARG A 315 10.39 -73.27 15.18
CA ARG A 315 10.32 -74.66 14.62
C ARG A 315 10.06 -74.62 13.12
#